data_b2667bd7cee95fdd9bdd916b55c385fe
#
_entry.id   b2667bd7cee95fdd9bdd916b55c385fe
#
_cell.length_a   1.000
_cell.length_b   1.000
_cell.length_c   1.000
_cell.angle_alpha   90.00
_cell.angle_beta   90.00
_cell.angle_gamma   90.00
#
_symmetry.space_group_name_H-M   'P 1'
#
loop_
_entity.id
_entity.type
_entity.pdbx_description
1 polymer ?
#
loop_
_entity_poly.entity_id
_entity_poly.type
_entity_poly.pdbx_seq_one_letter_code
_entity_poly.pdbx_strand_id
1 'polypeptide(L)'
;MSNVRVLVVDDAKFILERVKKIVGQAFPAYALDTALNGQEAKDLMEHQTYDIILCDWEMPEVSGLELLQWTRKHEPHKDVPFLMVTSRGERSYVLKAIQAGVTDYLGKPFNAEHLTDKMLKLLAKVGKLDEAMSRRGLALIEAERARRKGAAKSTAATPKTAAKATPNAKGLAQLRTSQGTYRCAIKDLSLQEVMVVVKNDGPLPQVLDQVVVDIEQLSGDSVARVNGFIYQSQAMERKVDSAFVNVKVQFVDEDPDKMAHLSKYIASVR
;
A
#
# COMPACT_ATOMS: atom_id res chain seq x y z
N MET A 1 5.17 -26.95 16.10
CA MET A 1 4.62 -25.63 15.71
C MET A 1 5.79 -24.71 15.48
N SER A 2 6.04 -24.27 14.25
CA SER A 2 7.14 -23.33 13.96
C SER A 2 6.78 -21.98 14.55
N ASN A 3 7.57 -21.53 15.51
CA ASN A 3 7.39 -20.20 16.13
C ASN A 3 7.85 -19.15 15.11
N VAL A 4 6.92 -18.48 14.42
CA VAL A 4 7.24 -17.44 13.44
C VAL A 4 7.92 -16.27 14.14
N ARG A 5 9.06 -15.84 13.63
CA ARG A 5 9.84 -14.71 14.13
C ARG A 5 9.67 -13.50 13.20
N VAL A 6 9.30 -12.37 13.78
CA VAL A 6 9.09 -11.10 13.10
C VAL A 6 10.14 -10.11 13.57
N LEU A 7 10.86 -9.49 12.65
CA LEU A 7 11.73 -8.34 12.94
C LEU A 7 11.04 -7.06 12.49
N VAL A 8 10.96 -6.06 13.37
CA VAL A 8 10.42 -4.74 13.06
C VAL A 8 11.49 -3.69 13.27
N VAL A 9 11.78 -2.91 12.23
CA VAL A 9 12.85 -1.92 12.21
C VAL A 9 12.27 -0.55 11.88
N ASP A 10 12.35 0.39 12.81
CA ASP A 10 11.80 1.76 12.67
C ASP A 10 12.45 2.65 13.74
N ASP A 11 12.93 3.84 13.38
CA ASP A 11 13.57 4.76 14.33
C ASP A 11 12.55 5.41 15.30
N ALA A 12 11.27 5.41 14.93
CA ALA A 12 10.19 5.93 15.73
C ALA A 12 9.63 4.88 16.72
N LYS A 13 10.02 4.95 17.98
CA LYS A 13 9.57 4.01 19.04
C LYS A 13 8.06 3.83 19.08
N PHE A 14 7.27 4.88 18.81
CA PHE A 14 5.81 4.79 18.82
C PHE A 14 5.28 3.91 17.67
N ILE A 15 5.97 3.85 16.53
CA ILE A 15 5.63 2.95 15.42
C ILE A 15 5.94 1.52 15.81
N LEU A 16 7.11 1.26 16.42
CA LEU A 16 7.47 -0.07 16.93
C LEU A 16 6.40 -0.58 17.91
N GLU A 17 5.99 0.23 18.90
CA GLU A 17 4.95 -0.14 19.84
C GLU A 17 3.58 -0.36 19.18
N ARG A 18 3.23 0.45 18.18
CA ARG A 18 2.01 0.26 17.40
C ARG A 18 2.02 -1.06 16.63
N VAL A 19 3.13 -1.38 15.95
CA VAL A 19 3.28 -2.64 15.23
C VAL A 19 3.25 -3.83 16.19
N LYS A 20 3.98 -3.77 17.32
CA LYS A 20 3.91 -4.79 18.39
C LYS A 20 2.49 -5.08 18.82
N LYS A 21 1.69 -4.02 19.08
CA LYS A 21 0.30 -4.16 19.48
C LYS A 21 -0.55 -4.84 18.42
N ILE A 22 -0.41 -4.44 17.15
CA ILE A 22 -1.15 -5.04 16.02
C ILE A 22 -0.77 -6.51 15.85
N VAL A 23 0.54 -6.80 15.79
CA VAL A 23 1.05 -8.16 15.60
C VAL A 23 0.68 -9.06 16.78
N GLY A 24 0.83 -8.58 18.03
CA GLY A 24 0.44 -9.35 19.22
C GLY A 24 -1.05 -9.66 19.30
N GLN A 25 -1.92 -8.79 18.77
CA GLN A 25 -3.36 -9.05 18.70
C GLN A 25 -3.72 -10.05 17.59
N ALA A 26 -3.11 -9.89 16.40
CA ALA A 26 -3.39 -10.76 15.26
C ALA A 26 -2.70 -12.13 15.37
N PHE A 27 -1.47 -12.15 15.88
CA PHE A 27 -0.56 -13.30 15.88
C PHE A 27 0.12 -13.49 17.24
N PRO A 28 -0.61 -13.84 18.30
CA PRO A 28 -0.06 -13.87 19.69
C PRO A 28 1.01 -14.95 19.94
N ALA A 29 1.16 -15.91 19.02
CA ALA A 29 2.20 -16.94 19.08
C ALA A 29 3.50 -16.55 18.35
N TYR A 30 3.54 -15.37 17.69
CA TYR A 30 4.73 -14.92 17.00
C TYR A 30 5.72 -14.27 17.97
N ALA A 31 6.99 -14.63 17.80
CA ALA A 31 8.08 -13.90 18.46
C ALA A 31 8.39 -12.63 17.67
N LEU A 32 8.50 -11.50 18.37
CA LEU A 32 8.72 -10.21 17.74
C LEU A 32 9.91 -9.51 18.37
N ASP A 33 10.91 -9.21 17.55
CA ASP A 33 12.06 -8.41 17.90
C ASP A 33 11.98 -7.04 17.22
N THR A 34 12.62 -6.03 17.81
CA THR A 34 12.60 -4.67 17.28
C THR A 34 14.00 -4.08 17.25
N ALA A 35 14.28 -3.25 16.24
CA ALA A 35 15.49 -2.47 16.10
C ALA A 35 15.15 -1.02 15.76
N LEU A 36 15.98 -0.07 16.20
CA LEU A 36 15.79 1.36 15.97
C LEU A 36 16.49 1.87 14.72
N ASN A 37 17.35 1.06 14.12
CA ASN A 37 18.05 1.36 12.87
C ASN A 37 18.48 0.08 12.16
N GLY A 38 18.99 0.22 10.93
CA GLY A 38 19.41 -0.94 10.16
C GLY A 38 20.65 -1.65 10.71
N GLN A 39 21.51 -0.98 11.50
CA GLN A 39 22.68 -1.63 12.11
C GLN A 39 22.24 -2.57 13.24
N GLU A 40 21.39 -2.10 14.16
CA GLU A 40 20.80 -2.98 15.20
C GLU A 40 20.07 -4.18 14.58
N ALA A 41 19.37 -3.97 13.44
CA ALA A 41 18.71 -5.05 12.74
C ALA A 41 19.70 -6.08 12.21
N LYS A 42 20.83 -5.68 11.63
CA LYS A 42 21.90 -6.59 11.18
C LYS A 42 22.47 -7.40 12.35
N ASP A 43 22.77 -6.74 13.46
CA ASP A 43 23.32 -7.37 14.65
C ASP A 43 22.36 -8.48 15.18
N LEU A 44 21.05 -8.21 15.19
CA LEU A 44 20.04 -9.22 15.52
C LEU A 44 20.00 -10.36 14.50
N MET A 45 20.10 -10.05 13.20
CA MET A 45 20.06 -11.04 12.12
C MET A 45 21.33 -11.93 12.08
N GLU A 46 22.46 -11.48 12.59
CA GLU A 46 23.66 -12.31 12.74
C GLU A 46 23.49 -13.41 13.78
N HIS A 47 22.62 -13.21 14.78
CA HIS A 47 22.43 -14.13 15.89
C HIS A 47 21.20 -15.03 15.73
N GLN A 48 20.22 -14.64 14.88
CA GLN A 48 19.00 -15.42 14.69
C GLN A 48 18.35 -15.17 13.33
N THR A 49 17.50 -16.12 12.90
CA THR A 49 16.76 -16.02 11.64
C THR A 49 15.35 -15.47 11.87
N TYR A 50 14.84 -14.76 10.87
CA TYR A 50 13.49 -14.21 10.85
C TYR A 50 12.69 -14.77 9.68
N ASP A 51 11.38 -14.87 9.87
CA ASP A 51 10.43 -15.35 8.86
C ASP A 51 9.79 -14.20 8.08
N ILE A 52 9.86 -12.98 8.61
CA ILE A 52 9.43 -11.74 7.95
C ILE A 52 10.12 -10.53 8.60
N ILE A 53 10.49 -9.57 7.78
CA ILE A 53 11.07 -8.29 8.20
C ILE A 53 10.13 -7.17 7.79
N LEU A 54 9.76 -6.30 8.73
CA LEU A 54 9.03 -5.05 8.50
C LEU A 54 10.00 -3.90 8.76
N CYS A 55 10.27 -3.06 7.77
CA CYS A 55 11.34 -2.06 7.88
C CYS A 55 10.91 -0.70 7.32
N ASP A 56 11.18 0.37 8.06
CA ASP A 56 11.08 1.72 7.49
C ASP A 56 12.21 1.97 6.49
N TRP A 57 11.98 2.90 5.61
CA TRP A 57 12.96 3.37 4.64
C TRP A 57 13.98 4.32 5.26
N GLU A 58 13.47 5.34 5.96
CA GLU A 58 14.28 6.43 6.50
C GLU A 58 14.64 6.16 7.96
N MET A 59 15.85 5.74 8.18
CA MET A 59 16.42 5.50 9.50
C MET A 59 17.85 6.06 9.56
N PRO A 60 18.32 6.46 10.74
CA PRO A 60 19.71 6.88 10.94
C PRO A 60 20.67 5.71 10.74
N GLU A 61 21.94 6.00 10.51
CA GLU A 61 23.06 5.09 10.33
C GLU A 61 22.93 4.19 9.10
N VAL A 62 22.05 3.21 9.12
CA VAL A 62 21.77 2.29 8.02
C VAL A 62 20.29 2.38 7.64
N SER A 63 20.03 2.88 6.43
CA SER A 63 18.69 3.00 5.87
C SER A 63 18.03 1.64 5.61
N GLY A 64 16.69 1.63 5.49
CA GLY A 64 15.96 0.41 5.16
C GLY A 64 16.33 -0.16 3.78
N LEU A 65 16.71 0.68 2.82
CA LEU A 65 17.19 0.23 1.52
C LEU A 65 18.55 -0.50 1.63
N GLU A 66 19.48 0.04 2.41
CA GLU A 66 20.78 -0.59 2.65
C GLU A 66 20.63 -1.90 3.44
N LEU A 67 19.71 -1.94 4.42
CA LEU A 67 19.38 -3.17 5.14
C LEU A 67 18.79 -4.21 4.18
N LEU A 68 17.85 -3.84 3.30
CA LEU A 68 17.29 -4.74 2.30
C LEU A 68 18.37 -5.30 1.37
N GLN A 69 19.25 -4.45 0.84
CA GLN A 69 20.33 -4.86 -0.04
C GLN A 69 21.33 -5.81 0.66
N TRP A 70 21.62 -5.54 1.93
CA TRP A 70 22.43 -6.42 2.77
C TRP A 70 21.74 -7.77 2.98
N THR A 71 20.47 -7.76 3.37
CA THR A 71 19.63 -8.96 3.57
C THR A 71 19.64 -9.87 2.36
N ARG A 72 19.50 -9.31 1.14
CA ARG A 72 19.49 -10.09 -0.11
C ARG A 72 20.83 -10.74 -0.48
N LYS A 73 21.92 -10.30 0.14
CA LYS A 73 23.28 -10.82 -0.08
C LYS A 73 23.73 -11.78 1.03
N HIS A 74 22.99 -11.87 2.14
CA HIS A 74 23.38 -12.65 3.32
C HIS A 74 22.53 -13.90 3.49
N GLU A 75 23.17 -15.06 3.44
CA GLU A 75 22.57 -16.31 3.91
C GLU A 75 22.49 -16.29 5.45
N PRO A 76 21.41 -16.77 6.08
CA PRO A 76 20.24 -17.45 5.51
C PRO A 76 19.05 -16.52 5.20
N HIS A 77 19.26 -15.21 5.09
CA HIS A 77 18.20 -14.19 5.03
C HIS A 77 17.80 -13.75 3.61
N LYS A 78 18.51 -14.20 2.58
CA LYS A 78 18.35 -13.69 1.21
C LYS A 78 16.91 -13.76 0.67
N ASP A 79 16.15 -14.78 1.08
CA ASP A 79 14.79 -15.04 0.60
C ASP A 79 13.70 -14.64 1.61
N VAL A 80 14.08 -14.05 2.76
CA VAL A 80 13.12 -13.64 3.79
C VAL A 80 12.16 -12.58 3.22
N PRO A 81 10.83 -12.72 3.44
CA PRO A 81 9.89 -11.68 3.11
C PRO A 81 10.25 -10.35 3.77
N PHE A 82 10.45 -9.33 2.94
CA PHE A 82 10.81 -7.99 3.38
C PHE A 82 9.69 -7.02 3.01
N LEU A 83 8.97 -6.51 4.00
CA LEU A 83 7.90 -5.53 3.87
C LEU A 83 8.46 -4.15 4.19
N MET A 84 8.55 -3.28 3.19
CA MET A 84 8.91 -1.88 3.42
C MET A 84 7.70 -1.12 3.96
N VAL A 85 7.82 -0.50 5.14
CA VAL A 85 6.75 0.23 5.83
C VAL A 85 7.18 1.68 6.00
N THR A 86 6.81 2.57 5.08
CA THR A 86 7.40 3.91 5.03
C THR A 86 6.42 4.99 4.57
N SER A 87 6.72 6.25 4.89
CA SER A 87 6.03 7.43 4.36
C SER A 87 6.46 7.79 2.92
N ARG A 88 7.56 7.21 2.41
CA ARG A 88 8.07 7.46 1.06
C ARG A 88 7.29 6.64 0.03
N GLY A 89 6.35 7.29 -0.66
CA GLY A 89 5.55 6.71 -1.74
C GLY A 89 5.94 7.23 -3.13
N GLU A 90 7.05 7.95 -3.26
CA GLU A 90 7.50 8.50 -4.53
C GLU A 90 8.06 7.39 -5.42
N ARG A 91 7.81 7.49 -6.73
CA ARG A 91 8.20 6.50 -7.74
C ARG A 91 9.66 6.07 -7.64
N SER A 92 10.57 7.03 -7.45
CA SER A 92 12.01 6.75 -7.37
C SER A 92 12.37 5.81 -6.22
N TYR A 93 11.71 5.95 -5.08
CA TYR A 93 11.90 5.08 -3.91
C TYR A 93 11.30 3.68 -4.14
N VAL A 94 10.08 3.63 -4.66
CA VAL A 94 9.42 2.35 -4.98
C VAL A 94 10.23 1.53 -5.98
N LEU A 95 10.71 2.16 -7.06
CA LEU A 95 11.56 1.49 -8.06
C LEU A 95 12.88 0.98 -7.46
N LYS A 96 13.53 1.77 -6.61
CA LYS A 96 14.75 1.34 -5.91
C LYS A 96 14.48 0.14 -4.98
N ALA A 97 13.34 0.13 -4.28
CA ALA A 97 12.95 -1.00 -3.43
C ALA A 97 12.73 -2.27 -4.27
N ILE A 98 12.02 -2.17 -5.40
CA ILE A 98 11.78 -3.30 -6.32
C ILE A 98 13.10 -3.84 -6.87
N GLN A 99 14.00 -2.97 -7.34
CA GLN A 99 15.32 -3.36 -7.85
C GLN A 99 16.20 -4.01 -6.76
N ALA A 100 16.03 -3.57 -5.51
CA ALA A 100 16.72 -4.16 -4.36
C ALA A 100 16.10 -5.48 -3.89
N GLY A 101 14.95 -5.91 -4.45
CA GLY A 101 14.29 -7.17 -4.12
C GLY A 101 13.34 -7.10 -2.92
N VAL A 102 12.65 -5.95 -2.71
CA VAL A 102 11.57 -5.86 -1.73
C VAL A 102 10.45 -6.85 -2.08
N THR A 103 9.86 -7.47 -1.05
CA THR A 103 8.78 -8.43 -1.29
C THR A 103 7.43 -7.73 -1.40
N ASP A 104 7.19 -6.69 -0.58
CA ASP A 104 5.98 -5.89 -0.62
C ASP A 104 6.22 -4.52 0.06
N TYR A 105 5.23 -3.64 -0.03
CA TYR A 105 5.29 -2.26 0.43
C TYR A 105 4.03 -1.86 1.19
N LEU A 106 4.17 -1.09 2.28
CA LEU A 106 3.07 -0.56 3.07
C LEU A 106 3.31 0.92 3.38
N GLY A 107 2.42 1.79 2.88
CA GLY A 107 2.52 3.23 3.13
C GLY A 107 2.08 3.63 4.53
N LYS A 108 2.83 4.50 5.21
CA LYS A 108 2.41 5.21 6.43
C LYS A 108 1.53 6.41 6.03
N PRO A 109 0.42 6.68 6.74
CA PRO A 109 -0.12 5.95 7.89
C PRO A 109 -0.86 4.67 7.48
N PHE A 110 -0.68 3.58 8.22
CA PHE A 110 -1.37 2.31 8.05
C PHE A 110 -2.27 1.99 9.26
N ASN A 111 -3.19 1.07 9.06
CA ASN A 111 -4.05 0.52 10.12
C ASN A 111 -3.76 -0.96 10.37
N ALA A 112 -4.41 -1.53 11.40
CA ALA A 112 -4.23 -2.94 11.76
C ALA A 112 -4.65 -3.89 10.63
N GLU A 113 -5.74 -3.57 9.91
CA GLU A 113 -6.23 -4.35 8.78
C GLU A 113 -5.18 -4.47 7.68
N HIS A 114 -4.61 -3.34 7.24
CA HIS A 114 -3.63 -3.31 6.14
C HIS A 114 -2.35 -4.06 6.50
N LEU A 115 -1.82 -3.85 7.71
CA LEU A 115 -0.62 -4.55 8.15
C LEU A 115 -0.86 -6.05 8.27
N THR A 116 -1.98 -6.46 8.89
CA THR A 116 -2.32 -7.88 9.07
C THR A 116 -2.52 -8.58 7.72
N ASP A 117 -3.23 -7.97 6.77
CA ASP A 117 -3.45 -8.52 5.42
C ASP A 117 -2.13 -8.72 4.67
N LYS A 118 -1.22 -7.74 4.70
CA LYS A 118 0.11 -7.86 4.10
C LYS A 118 0.92 -9.00 4.74
N MET A 119 0.96 -9.09 6.06
CA MET A 119 1.67 -10.15 6.77
C MET A 119 1.11 -11.53 6.44
N LEU A 120 -0.23 -11.70 6.42
CA LEU A 120 -0.86 -12.97 6.04
C LEU A 120 -0.44 -13.40 4.63
N LYS A 121 -0.49 -12.48 3.66
CA LYS A 121 -0.10 -12.77 2.27
C LYS A 121 1.36 -13.17 2.14
N LEU A 122 2.25 -12.48 2.85
CA LEU A 122 3.68 -12.75 2.80
C LEU A 122 4.06 -14.08 3.46
N LEU A 123 3.50 -14.35 4.65
CA LEU A 123 3.74 -15.60 5.37
C LEU A 123 3.15 -16.82 4.67
N ALA A 124 1.99 -16.66 3.99
CA ALA A 124 1.40 -17.71 3.16
C ALA A 124 2.30 -18.10 2.01
N LYS A 125 2.95 -17.14 1.34
CA LYS A 125 3.88 -17.41 0.22
C LYS A 125 5.10 -18.26 0.63
N VAL A 126 5.55 -18.12 1.87
CA VAL A 126 6.71 -18.88 2.39
C VAL A 126 6.31 -20.11 3.22
N GLY A 127 5.02 -20.47 3.23
CA GLY A 127 4.52 -21.66 3.92
C GLY A 127 4.62 -21.59 5.46
N LYS A 128 4.69 -20.39 6.02
CA LYS A 128 4.81 -20.13 7.47
C LYS A 128 3.49 -19.76 8.14
N LEU A 129 2.38 -19.84 7.40
CA LEU A 129 1.05 -19.51 7.89
C LEU A 129 0.27 -20.79 8.18
N ASP A 130 -0.12 -21.00 9.45
CA ASP A 130 -1.05 -22.08 9.82
C ASP A 130 -2.52 -21.64 9.74
N GLU A 131 -3.45 -22.61 9.75
CA GLU A 131 -4.89 -22.31 9.64
C GLU A 131 -5.44 -21.52 10.84
N ALA A 132 -4.94 -21.74 12.05
CA ALA A 132 -5.44 -21.06 13.25
C ALA A 132 -5.04 -19.57 13.21
N MET A 133 -3.80 -19.28 12.80
CA MET A 133 -3.30 -17.92 12.61
C MET A 133 -3.98 -17.21 11.45
N SER A 134 -4.23 -17.92 10.36
CA SER A 134 -4.99 -17.38 9.20
C SER A 134 -6.39 -16.95 9.63
N ARG A 135 -7.14 -17.83 10.33
CA ARG A 135 -8.49 -17.52 10.83
C ARG A 135 -8.50 -16.33 11.78
N ARG A 136 -7.53 -16.24 12.69
CA ARG A 136 -7.45 -15.13 13.66
C ARG A 136 -7.11 -13.80 13.00
N GLY A 137 -6.16 -13.78 12.07
CA GLY A 137 -5.82 -12.59 11.29
C GLY A 137 -7.01 -12.10 10.46
N LEU A 138 -7.72 -13.01 9.78
CA LEU A 138 -8.93 -12.68 9.03
C LEU A 138 -10.03 -12.14 9.94
N ALA A 139 -10.26 -12.72 11.12
CA ALA A 139 -11.23 -12.23 12.08
C ALA A 139 -10.91 -10.80 12.57
N LEU A 140 -9.63 -10.46 12.74
CA LEU A 140 -9.23 -9.10 13.09
C LEU A 140 -9.55 -8.13 11.94
N ILE A 141 -9.26 -8.50 10.71
CA ILE A 141 -9.58 -7.71 9.50
C ILE A 141 -11.09 -7.47 9.42
N GLU A 142 -11.90 -8.51 9.62
CA GLU A 142 -13.37 -8.40 9.60
C GLU A 142 -13.89 -7.52 10.74
N ALA A 143 -13.34 -7.64 11.94
CA ALA A 143 -13.70 -6.81 13.09
C ALA A 143 -13.39 -5.33 12.84
N GLU A 144 -12.24 -5.01 12.26
CA GLU A 144 -11.88 -3.62 11.89
C GLU A 144 -12.82 -3.08 10.80
N ARG A 145 -13.16 -3.89 9.79
CA ARG A 145 -14.14 -3.54 8.75
C ARG A 145 -15.54 -3.29 9.32
N ALA A 146 -15.96 -4.12 10.28
CA ALA A 146 -17.25 -3.96 10.96
C ALA A 146 -17.30 -2.68 11.80
N ARG A 147 -16.23 -2.35 12.53
CA ARG A 147 -16.11 -1.09 13.28
C ARG A 147 -16.24 0.13 12.39
N ARG A 148 -15.60 0.12 11.21
CA ARG A 148 -15.70 1.20 10.21
C ARG A 148 -17.11 1.32 9.66
N LYS A 149 -17.78 0.20 9.34
CA LYS A 149 -19.19 0.18 8.89
C LYS A 149 -20.15 0.67 9.96
N GLY A 150 -19.90 0.37 11.24
CA GLY A 150 -20.68 0.85 12.38
C GLY A 150 -20.56 2.35 12.61
N ALA A 151 -19.36 2.91 12.46
CA ALA A 151 -19.13 4.34 12.54
C ALA A 151 -19.82 5.11 11.38
N ALA A 152 -19.90 4.50 10.18
CA ALA A 152 -20.61 5.07 9.03
C ALA A 152 -22.14 5.02 9.17
N LYS A 153 -22.68 4.14 10.02
CA LYS A 153 -24.15 3.99 10.21
C LYS A 153 -24.78 5.03 11.13
N SER A 154 -23.99 5.76 11.92
CA SER A 154 -24.50 6.81 12.81
C SER A 154 -24.75 8.16 12.11
N THR A 155 -24.50 8.26 10.80
CA THR A 155 -24.75 9.46 9.99
C THR A 155 -25.49 9.15 8.69
N ALA A 156 -26.38 8.15 8.68
CA ALA A 156 -27.14 7.83 7.49
C ALA A 156 -28.42 8.68 7.41
N ALA A 157 -28.28 9.86 6.81
CA ALA A 157 -29.34 10.47 6.02
C ALA A 157 -28.97 10.27 4.54
N THR A 158 -29.86 9.61 3.80
CA THR A 158 -29.75 9.35 2.38
C THR A 158 -29.45 10.62 1.59
N PRO A 159 -28.55 10.56 0.64
CA PRO A 159 -28.80 11.27 -0.60
C PRO A 159 -28.54 10.43 -1.85
N LYS A 160 -29.57 10.25 -2.61
CA LYS A 160 -29.46 10.24 -4.07
C LYS A 160 -28.91 11.61 -4.47
N THR A 161 -27.65 11.66 -4.93
CA THR A 161 -27.26 12.67 -5.93
C THR A 161 -25.84 12.36 -6.42
N ALA A 162 -25.69 12.54 -7.71
CA ALA A 162 -24.46 12.43 -8.48
C ALA A 162 -23.25 13.08 -7.79
N ALA A 163 -22.08 12.46 -7.93
CA ALA A 163 -20.81 13.04 -7.58
C ALA A 163 -20.71 14.45 -8.20
N LYS A 164 -20.82 15.49 -7.37
CA LYS A 164 -20.42 16.84 -7.77
C LYS A 164 -18.91 16.78 -8.05
N ALA A 165 -18.58 16.94 -9.32
CA ALA A 165 -17.22 17.09 -9.79
C ALA A 165 -16.50 18.15 -8.94
N THR A 166 -15.30 17.83 -8.47
CA THR A 166 -14.39 18.86 -7.94
C THR A 166 -14.21 19.94 -9.02
N PRO A 167 -14.13 21.24 -8.66
CA PRO A 167 -14.20 22.36 -9.64
C PRO A 167 -13.08 22.40 -10.69
N ASN A 168 -12.19 21.39 -10.79
CA ASN A 168 -11.09 21.30 -11.76
C ASN A 168 -10.81 19.86 -12.23
N ALA A 169 -11.83 19.00 -12.31
CA ALA A 169 -11.63 17.64 -12.82
C ALA A 169 -11.40 17.68 -14.34
N LYS A 170 -10.27 17.11 -14.80
CA LYS A 170 -9.93 16.96 -16.22
C LYS A 170 -10.62 15.77 -16.89
N GLY A 171 -11.39 14.98 -16.16
CA GLY A 171 -12.09 13.79 -16.63
C GLY A 171 -12.48 12.88 -15.48
N LEU A 172 -13.04 11.72 -15.83
CA LEU A 172 -13.36 10.66 -14.89
C LEU A 172 -12.46 9.44 -15.14
N ALA A 173 -12.22 8.65 -14.13
CA ALA A 173 -11.54 7.37 -14.27
C ALA A 173 -12.15 6.32 -13.37
N GLN A 174 -11.99 5.05 -13.77
CA GLN A 174 -12.21 3.90 -12.90
C GLN A 174 -10.88 3.18 -12.70
N LEU A 175 -10.47 3.05 -11.45
CA LEU A 175 -9.33 2.22 -11.09
C LEU A 175 -9.84 0.82 -10.74
N ARG A 176 -9.43 -0.20 -11.46
CA ARG A 176 -9.73 -1.60 -11.15
C ARG A 176 -8.47 -2.27 -10.61
N THR A 177 -8.54 -2.69 -9.36
CA THR A 177 -7.50 -3.46 -8.69
C THR A 177 -8.02 -4.84 -8.33
N SER A 178 -7.17 -5.73 -7.82
CA SER A 178 -7.59 -7.00 -7.23
C SER A 178 -8.52 -6.84 -6.01
N GLN A 179 -8.56 -5.66 -5.42
CA GLN A 179 -9.35 -5.34 -4.21
C GLN A 179 -10.73 -4.75 -4.54
N GLY A 180 -10.93 -4.24 -5.76
CA GLY A 180 -12.19 -3.62 -6.15
C GLY A 180 -12.05 -2.57 -7.25
N THR A 181 -13.17 -1.90 -7.52
CA THR A 181 -13.27 -0.83 -8.51
C THR A 181 -13.56 0.49 -7.82
N TYR A 182 -12.78 1.53 -8.15
CA TYR A 182 -12.87 2.86 -7.57
C TYR A 182 -13.21 3.87 -8.66
N ARG A 183 -14.37 4.52 -8.55
CA ARG A 183 -14.70 5.68 -9.37
C ARG A 183 -14.04 6.92 -8.83
N CYS A 184 -13.33 7.66 -9.67
CA CYS A 184 -12.52 8.79 -9.27
C CYS A 184 -12.51 9.92 -10.30
N ALA A 185 -12.19 11.12 -9.85
CA ALA A 185 -12.00 12.28 -10.71
C ALA A 185 -10.51 12.41 -11.08
N ILE A 186 -10.20 12.68 -12.34
CA ILE A 186 -8.85 12.95 -12.82
C ILE A 186 -8.47 14.37 -12.43
N LYS A 187 -7.41 14.52 -11.65
CA LYS A 187 -6.84 15.80 -11.26
C LYS A 187 -5.71 16.22 -12.18
N ASP A 188 -4.89 15.26 -12.59
CA ASP A 188 -3.83 15.47 -13.57
C ASP A 188 -3.59 14.20 -14.39
N LEU A 189 -3.17 14.40 -15.66
CA LEU A 189 -2.99 13.32 -16.61
C LEU A 189 -1.84 13.63 -17.57
N SER A 190 -0.95 12.66 -17.72
CA SER A 190 0.15 12.65 -18.69
C SER A 190 0.20 11.31 -19.43
N LEU A 191 1.11 11.16 -20.39
CA LEU A 191 1.34 9.88 -21.06
C LEU A 191 2.02 8.83 -20.16
N GLN A 192 2.56 9.24 -19.02
CA GLN A 192 3.29 8.35 -18.13
C GLN A 192 2.52 8.04 -16.85
N GLU A 193 1.67 8.96 -16.38
CA GLU A 193 0.98 8.82 -15.10
C GLU A 193 -0.37 9.55 -15.08
N VAL A 194 -1.23 9.11 -14.18
CA VAL A 194 -2.47 9.80 -13.83
C VAL A 194 -2.54 10.06 -12.33
N MET A 195 -2.96 11.27 -11.95
CA MET A 195 -3.34 11.60 -10.58
C MET A 195 -4.87 11.67 -10.50
N VAL A 196 -5.44 10.84 -9.65
CA VAL A 196 -6.89 10.79 -9.42
C VAL A 196 -7.24 11.08 -7.97
N VAL A 197 -8.46 11.52 -7.75
CA VAL A 197 -9.05 11.74 -6.42
C VAL A 197 -10.03 10.62 -6.15
N VAL A 198 -9.73 9.80 -5.15
CA VAL A 198 -10.56 8.69 -4.69
C VAL A 198 -11.26 9.11 -3.41
N LYS A 199 -12.53 8.78 -3.28
CA LYS A 199 -13.30 9.01 -2.06
C LYS A 199 -12.93 8.00 -0.99
N ASN A 200 -12.72 8.46 0.24
CA ASN A 200 -12.38 7.63 1.38
C ASN A 200 -13.64 7.12 2.10
N ASP A 201 -14.48 6.36 1.41
CA ASP A 201 -15.71 5.77 1.95
C ASP A 201 -15.67 4.24 2.05
N GLY A 202 -14.47 3.65 1.87
CA GLY A 202 -14.24 2.20 1.91
C GLY A 202 -12.75 1.85 1.94
N PRO A 203 -12.39 0.59 1.62
CA PRO A 203 -10.99 0.23 1.45
C PRO A 203 -10.38 1.07 0.33
N LEU A 204 -9.21 1.65 0.57
CA LEU A 204 -8.47 2.44 -0.41
C LEU A 204 -7.53 1.55 -1.22
N PRO A 205 -7.29 1.88 -2.50
CA PRO A 205 -6.28 1.21 -3.28
C PRO A 205 -4.90 1.45 -2.68
N GLN A 206 -4.05 0.43 -2.71
CA GLN A 206 -2.74 0.44 -2.04
C GLN A 206 -1.61 0.75 -3.01
N VAL A 207 -0.51 1.28 -2.47
CA VAL A 207 0.74 1.43 -3.22
C VAL A 207 1.23 0.05 -3.65
N LEU A 208 1.69 -0.07 -4.91
CA LEU A 208 2.05 -1.30 -5.63
C LEU A 208 0.88 -2.20 -6.06
N ASP A 209 -0.37 -1.84 -5.78
CA ASP A 209 -1.47 -2.54 -6.44
C ASP A 209 -1.36 -2.36 -7.96
N GLN A 210 -1.40 -3.48 -8.68
CA GLN A 210 -1.61 -3.45 -10.12
C GLN A 210 -3.03 -2.95 -10.39
N VAL A 211 -3.15 -2.04 -11.33
CA VAL A 211 -4.41 -1.38 -11.64
C VAL A 211 -4.63 -1.26 -13.14
N VAL A 212 -5.85 -1.50 -13.54
CA VAL A 212 -6.34 -1.10 -14.86
C VAL A 212 -7.07 0.22 -14.71
N VAL A 213 -6.63 1.24 -15.42
CA VAL A 213 -7.23 2.58 -15.43
C VAL A 213 -8.09 2.70 -16.66
N ASP A 214 -9.41 2.74 -16.46
CA ASP A 214 -10.36 3.13 -17.53
C ASP A 214 -10.53 4.64 -17.45
N ILE A 215 -10.12 5.36 -18.48
CA ILE A 215 -10.21 6.82 -18.59
C ILE A 215 -11.44 7.16 -19.38
N GLU A 216 -12.30 8.04 -18.81
CA GLU A 216 -13.57 8.48 -19.41
C GLU A 216 -13.59 10.01 -19.50
N GLN A 217 -14.21 10.55 -20.55
CA GLN A 217 -14.51 11.97 -20.64
C GLN A 217 -15.60 12.34 -19.61
N LEU A 218 -15.74 13.62 -19.31
CA LEU A 218 -16.85 14.11 -18.48
C LEU A 218 -18.22 13.84 -19.09
N SER A 219 -18.29 13.61 -20.43
CA SER A 219 -19.49 13.16 -21.16
C SER A 219 -19.82 11.67 -20.93
N GLY A 220 -18.90 10.90 -20.33
CA GLY A 220 -19.04 9.46 -20.09
C GLY A 220 -18.46 8.56 -21.21
N ASP A 221 -17.90 9.15 -22.28
CA ASP A 221 -17.28 8.38 -23.36
C ASP A 221 -15.93 7.80 -22.91
N SER A 222 -15.70 6.52 -23.21
CA SER A 222 -14.42 5.85 -22.93
C SER A 222 -13.33 6.40 -23.83
N VAL A 223 -12.21 6.80 -23.23
CA VAL A 223 -11.02 7.33 -23.94
C VAL A 223 -9.97 6.26 -24.14
N ALA A 224 -9.57 5.63 -23.03
CA ALA A 224 -8.48 4.66 -23.02
C ALA A 224 -8.58 3.73 -21.82
N ARG A 225 -8.07 2.50 -22.01
CA ARG A 225 -7.83 1.55 -20.93
C ARG A 225 -6.35 1.28 -20.85
N VAL A 226 -5.72 1.64 -19.74
CA VAL A 226 -4.27 1.60 -19.57
C VAL A 226 -3.93 0.79 -18.32
N ASN A 227 -2.93 -0.09 -18.44
CA ASN A 227 -2.41 -0.83 -17.31
C ASN A 227 -1.36 0.00 -16.56
N GLY A 228 -1.33 -0.14 -15.25
CA GLY A 228 -0.38 0.58 -14.40
C GLY A 228 -0.25 -0.01 -13.01
N PHE A 229 0.47 0.68 -12.18
CA PHE A 229 0.54 0.39 -10.73
C PHE A 229 0.47 1.69 -9.93
N ILE A 230 -0.07 1.58 -8.73
CA ILE A 230 -0.18 2.71 -7.81
C ILE A 230 1.17 2.91 -7.14
N TYR A 231 1.76 4.10 -7.28
CA TYR A 231 3.04 4.39 -6.65
C TYR A 231 2.97 5.43 -5.54
N GLN A 232 1.84 6.16 -5.42
CA GLN A 232 1.63 7.12 -4.35
C GLN A 232 0.15 7.18 -3.96
N SER A 233 -0.10 7.27 -2.63
CA SER A 233 -1.42 7.54 -2.07
C SER A 233 -1.24 8.58 -0.94
N GLN A 234 -1.99 9.69 -1.00
CA GLN A 234 -1.85 10.81 -0.06
C GLN A 234 -3.22 11.41 0.28
N ALA A 235 -3.52 11.56 1.57
CA ALA A 235 -4.71 12.28 2.00
C ALA A 235 -4.73 13.73 1.47
N MET A 236 -5.88 14.20 0.99
CA MET A 236 -6.01 15.58 0.51
C MET A 236 -5.93 16.60 1.64
N GLU A 237 -6.40 16.25 2.81
CA GLU A 237 -6.31 17.06 4.02
C GLU A 237 -5.39 16.38 5.02
N ARG A 238 -4.62 17.17 5.79
CA ARG A 238 -3.75 16.65 6.86
C ARG A 238 -4.57 16.25 8.09
N LYS A 239 -5.60 15.41 7.89
CA LYS A 239 -6.50 14.90 8.93
C LYS A 239 -6.64 13.39 8.78
N VAL A 240 -6.87 12.72 9.90
CA VAL A 240 -7.02 11.24 9.95
C VAL A 240 -8.27 10.78 9.19
N ASP A 241 -9.29 11.62 9.12
CA ASP A 241 -10.59 11.38 8.50
C ASP A 241 -10.77 12.13 7.17
N SER A 242 -9.67 12.39 6.44
CA SER A 242 -9.73 13.01 5.12
C SER A 242 -10.73 12.29 4.23
N ALA A 243 -11.74 13.02 3.74
CA ALA A 243 -12.81 12.46 2.92
C ALA A 243 -12.33 12.01 1.53
N PHE A 244 -11.18 12.49 1.09
CA PHE A 244 -10.61 12.22 -0.22
C PHE A 244 -9.11 11.94 -0.14
N VAL A 245 -8.63 11.10 -1.06
CA VAL A 245 -7.23 10.70 -1.18
C VAL A 245 -6.78 10.92 -2.62
N ASN A 246 -5.65 11.59 -2.80
CA ASN A 246 -4.95 11.63 -4.09
C ASN A 246 -4.22 10.30 -4.28
N VAL A 247 -4.46 9.67 -5.41
CA VAL A 247 -3.78 8.44 -5.83
C VAL A 247 -3.07 8.70 -7.14
N LYS A 248 -1.79 8.35 -7.20
CA LYS A 248 -1.02 8.43 -8.43
C LYS A 248 -0.74 7.03 -8.96
N VAL A 249 -1.04 6.85 -10.24
CA VAL A 249 -0.83 5.61 -10.99
C VAL A 249 0.20 5.85 -12.06
N GLN A 250 1.23 5.02 -12.08
CA GLN A 250 2.21 4.95 -13.17
C GLN A 250 1.70 3.99 -14.24
N PHE A 251 1.68 4.42 -15.49
CA PHE A 251 1.36 3.55 -16.62
C PHE A 251 2.56 2.66 -16.98
N VAL A 252 2.26 1.40 -17.30
CA VAL A 252 3.24 0.41 -17.78
C VAL A 252 2.87 -0.11 -19.18
N ASP A 253 1.78 0.42 -19.75
CA ASP A 253 1.29 0.04 -21.06
C ASP A 253 2.17 0.75 -22.13
N GLU A 254 2.69 -0.03 -23.09
CA GLU A 254 3.51 0.46 -24.20
C GLU A 254 2.76 0.37 -25.54
N ASP A 255 1.45 0.06 -25.53
CA ASP A 255 0.61 -0.06 -26.71
C ASP A 255 0.49 1.30 -27.43
N PRO A 256 1.02 1.44 -28.68
CA PRO A 256 1.05 2.71 -29.40
C PRO A 256 -0.34 3.30 -29.67
N ASP A 257 -1.35 2.44 -29.92
CA ASP A 257 -2.70 2.90 -30.25
C ASP A 257 -3.39 3.48 -29.03
N LYS A 258 -3.24 2.84 -27.86
CA LYS A 258 -3.73 3.36 -26.59
C LYS A 258 -3.07 4.69 -26.22
N MET A 259 -1.73 4.78 -26.43
CA MET A 259 -0.99 6.00 -26.15
C MET A 259 -1.36 7.13 -27.12
N ALA A 260 -1.65 6.83 -28.39
CA ALA A 260 -2.13 7.82 -29.35
C ALA A 260 -3.51 8.38 -28.95
N HIS A 261 -4.46 7.53 -28.54
CA HIS A 261 -5.76 7.96 -28.03
C HIS A 261 -5.64 8.81 -26.76
N LEU A 262 -4.81 8.38 -25.81
CA LEU A 262 -4.53 9.11 -24.59
C LEU A 262 -3.89 10.48 -24.88
N SER A 263 -2.96 10.56 -25.82
CA SER A 263 -2.30 11.79 -26.25
C SER A 263 -3.30 12.82 -26.81
N LYS A 264 -4.22 12.37 -27.68
CA LYS A 264 -5.28 13.21 -28.24
C LYS A 264 -6.19 13.76 -27.13
N TYR A 265 -6.56 12.91 -26.17
CA TYR A 265 -7.39 13.34 -25.04
C TYR A 265 -6.67 14.36 -24.15
N ILE A 266 -5.41 14.12 -23.81
CA ILE A 266 -4.59 15.06 -23.00
C ILE A 266 -4.53 16.42 -23.68
N ALA A 267 -4.35 16.46 -25.02
CA ALA A 267 -4.34 17.70 -25.77
C ALA A 267 -5.68 18.46 -25.74
N SER A 268 -6.80 17.75 -25.58
CA SER A 268 -8.14 18.35 -25.55
C SER A 268 -8.56 18.89 -24.16
N VAL A 269 -7.88 18.45 -23.08
CA VAL A 269 -8.23 18.83 -21.69
C VAL A 269 -7.17 19.71 -21.01
N ARG A 270 -6.11 20.10 -21.73
CA ARG A 270 -5.15 21.12 -21.33
C ARG A 270 -5.60 22.48 -21.79
#